data_2acd409b4dbd561ef5264c4c96967599
#
_entry.id   2acd409b4dbd561ef5264c4c96967599
#
_cell.length_a   1.000
_cell.length_b   1.000
_cell.length_c   1.000
_cell.angle_alpha   90.00
_cell.angle_beta   90.00
_cell.angle_gamma   90.00
#
_symmetry.space_group_name_H-M   'P 1'
#
loop_
_entity.id
_entity.type
_entity.pdbx_description
1 polymer ?
#
loop_
_entity_poly.entity_id
_entity_poly.type
_entity_poly.pdbx_seq_one_letter_code
_entity_poly.pdbx_strand_id
1 'polypeptide(L)'
;MIINSNFQMNHRSIEEFARVMVPEALDKNLDIEIERENGDIVVRLEIDGRVEFFRYPDQNGKFEDQEITMTKILMLKFFGKKYSWGGLMGVRPTKVVRRFLALGYGYEEIKKIMEEFLLVSREKIELLIEIVKKELEFLDRKHINLYIGIPFCPTKCKYCSFASYEIGSGVGRYYNDFVKTLLDEIELTGKFLREENFKISSLYIGGGTPSTLTEKDLEDVLKAVNTHIDMSDVREFTFEAGREDTLTDEKLEIAKKYGVDRISLNPQTFKVETLRKVNRKFDRENFEKYFKKAKELGFIVNMDIIVGLPDETTEDILYTLGELEKFDIENLTIHTLAFKRASNLFKESQDRVELDGKTITEAIKRLVEKKDIHPYYMYRQKNIMEWGENIGYSKLGCESVFNIEMIEENQSTMGLGGGAITKIVIPENEYRDYIERYVNPKDPALYIREMSERMEAKKELFLKLKK
;
A
#
# COMPACT_ATOMS: atom_id res chain seq x y z
N MET A 1 -14.79 -24.43 15.38
CA MET A 1 -13.98 -24.11 16.60
C MET A 1 -14.93 -23.69 17.70
N ILE A 2 -14.85 -24.30 18.87
CA ILE A 2 -15.55 -23.85 20.09
C ILE A 2 -14.48 -23.28 21.02
N ILE A 3 -14.71 -22.10 21.56
CA ILE A 3 -13.78 -21.44 22.48
C ILE A 3 -14.49 -21.29 23.83
N ASN A 4 -13.93 -21.96 24.82
CA ASN A 4 -14.30 -21.80 26.22
C ASN A 4 -13.21 -20.96 26.90
N SER A 5 -13.60 -19.90 27.61
CA SER A 5 -12.63 -19.03 28.27
C SER A 5 -13.17 -18.50 29.58
N ASN A 6 -12.31 -18.40 30.59
CA ASN A 6 -12.59 -17.72 31.85
C ASN A 6 -12.48 -16.16 31.75
N PHE A 7 -12.10 -15.65 30.58
CA PHE A 7 -11.90 -14.23 30.32
C PHE A 7 -12.77 -13.75 29.15
N GLN A 8 -13.31 -12.53 29.26
CA GLN A 8 -14.08 -11.94 28.18
C GLN A 8 -13.15 -11.53 27.03
N MET A 9 -13.20 -12.28 25.94
CA MET A 9 -12.34 -12.02 24.78
C MET A 9 -13.13 -11.96 23.47
N ASN A 10 -12.53 -11.31 22.47
CA ASN A 10 -13.08 -11.27 21.12
C ASN A 10 -12.82 -12.60 20.38
N HIS A 11 -13.71 -13.57 20.54
CA HIS A 11 -13.61 -14.90 19.90
C HIS A 11 -13.45 -14.80 18.40
N ARG A 12 -14.12 -13.85 17.75
CA ARG A 12 -14.01 -13.63 16.30
C ARG A 12 -12.56 -13.34 15.87
N SER A 13 -11.82 -12.57 16.69
CA SER A 13 -10.41 -12.26 16.42
C SER A 13 -9.51 -13.49 16.45
N ILE A 14 -9.82 -14.46 17.34
CA ILE A 14 -9.11 -15.75 17.44
C ILE A 14 -9.50 -16.66 16.26
N GLU A 15 -10.79 -16.71 15.91
CA GLU A 15 -11.27 -17.50 14.77
C GLU A 15 -10.69 -17.02 13.44
N GLU A 16 -10.65 -15.70 13.20
CA GLU A 16 -10.03 -15.11 12.02
C GLU A 16 -8.52 -15.43 11.96
N PHE A 17 -7.84 -15.41 13.12
CA PHE A 17 -6.45 -15.83 13.21
C PHE A 17 -6.27 -17.30 12.90
N ALA A 18 -7.07 -18.18 13.53
CA ALA A 18 -7.01 -19.63 13.32
C ALA A 18 -7.22 -19.98 11.85
N ARG A 19 -8.22 -19.36 11.20
CA ARG A 19 -8.53 -19.62 9.79
C ARG A 19 -7.36 -19.39 8.85
N VAL A 20 -6.50 -18.43 9.17
CA VAL A 20 -5.37 -18.05 8.31
C VAL A 20 -4.08 -18.75 8.72
N MET A 21 -3.80 -18.81 10.04
CA MET A 21 -2.50 -19.21 10.57
C MET A 21 -2.47 -20.65 11.08
N VAL A 22 -3.60 -21.15 11.56
CA VAL A 22 -3.71 -22.46 12.21
C VAL A 22 -5.04 -23.12 11.83
N PRO A 23 -5.27 -23.43 10.53
CA PRO A 23 -6.56 -23.98 10.09
C PRO A 23 -6.98 -25.25 10.82
N GLU A 24 -6.02 -26.04 11.29
CA GLU A 24 -6.22 -27.27 12.05
C GLU A 24 -6.96 -27.05 13.37
N ALA A 25 -6.95 -25.80 13.89
CA ALA A 25 -7.69 -25.44 15.09
C ALA A 25 -9.20 -25.26 14.86
N LEU A 26 -9.65 -25.12 13.61
CA LEU A 26 -11.06 -24.80 13.29
C LEU A 26 -12.04 -25.89 13.71
N ASP A 27 -11.61 -27.15 13.69
CA ASP A 27 -12.42 -28.32 14.06
C ASP A 27 -12.19 -28.78 15.53
N LYS A 28 -11.55 -27.92 16.33
CA LYS A 28 -11.17 -28.23 17.72
C LYS A 28 -11.98 -27.43 18.73
N ASN A 29 -12.01 -27.97 19.96
CA ASN A 29 -12.45 -27.26 21.15
C ASN A 29 -11.19 -26.69 21.83
N LEU A 30 -11.19 -25.38 22.06
CA LEU A 30 -10.12 -24.64 22.73
C LEU A 30 -10.60 -24.24 24.12
N ASP A 31 -9.97 -24.77 25.15
CA ASP A 31 -10.17 -24.33 26.53
C ASP A 31 -9.03 -23.39 26.91
N ILE A 32 -9.37 -22.12 27.16
CA ILE A 32 -8.43 -21.03 27.39
C ILE A 32 -8.63 -20.49 28.78
N GLU A 33 -7.59 -20.55 29.60
CA GLU A 33 -7.57 -19.95 30.93
C GLU A 33 -6.51 -18.86 31.00
N ILE A 34 -6.88 -17.71 31.57
CA ILE A 34 -5.98 -16.57 31.75
C ILE A 34 -5.91 -16.24 33.23
N GLU A 35 -4.69 -16.16 33.72
CA GLU A 35 -4.36 -15.83 35.10
C GLU A 35 -3.34 -14.68 35.15
N ARG A 36 -3.39 -13.91 36.23
CA ARG A 36 -2.38 -12.89 36.52
C ARG A 36 -1.65 -13.28 37.80
N GLU A 37 -0.36 -13.53 37.66
CA GLU A 37 0.48 -14.00 38.77
C GLU A 37 1.80 -13.22 38.80
N ASN A 38 2.13 -12.65 39.95
CA ASN A 38 3.43 -12.01 40.21
C ASN A 38 3.83 -10.93 39.16
N GLY A 39 2.85 -10.24 38.58
CA GLY A 39 3.08 -9.21 37.55
C GLY A 39 3.14 -9.74 36.12
N ASP A 40 2.91 -11.04 35.94
CA ASP A 40 2.80 -11.66 34.62
C ASP A 40 1.36 -12.03 34.28
N ILE A 41 1.06 -12.07 32.97
CA ILE A 41 -0.11 -12.75 32.43
C ILE A 41 0.34 -14.16 32.02
N VAL A 42 -0.44 -15.14 32.41
CA VAL A 42 -0.27 -16.54 32.03
C VAL A 42 -1.50 -16.97 31.25
N VAL A 43 -1.29 -17.40 30.02
CA VAL A 43 -2.33 -18.01 29.19
C VAL A 43 -2.09 -19.51 29.13
N ARG A 44 -3.09 -20.28 29.52
CA ARG A 44 -3.15 -21.73 29.37
C ARG A 44 -4.08 -22.07 28.21
N LEU A 45 -3.65 -22.93 27.32
CA LEU A 45 -4.44 -23.46 26.20
C LEU A 45 -4.47 -24.97 26.29
N GLU A 46 -5.67 -25.54 26.33
CA GLU A 46 -5.91 -26.97 26.24
C GLU A 46 -6.68 -27.33 24.98
N ILE A 47 -6.20 -28.34 24.26
CA ILE A 47 -6.82 -28.89 23.07
C ILE A 47 -6.64 -30.41 23.06
N ASP A 48 -7.72 -31.17 23.01
CA ASP A 48 -7.69 -32.64 22.97
C ASP A 48 -6.87 -33.26 24.12
N GLY A 49 -6.89 -32.64 25.32
CA GLY A 49 -6.15 -33.10 26.53
C GLY A 49 -4.66 -32.73 26.55
N ARG A 50 -4.13 -32.11 25.51
CA ARG A 50 -2.79 -31.50 25.54
C ARG A 50 -2.87 -30.08 26.05
N VAL A 51 -1.96 -29.72 26.96
CA VAL A 51 -1.92 -28.38 27.60
C VAL A 51 -0.58 -27.71 27.29
N GLU A 52 -0.66 -26.43 26.93
CA GLU A 52 0.50 -25.56 26.76
C GLU A 52 0.29 -24.22 27.46
N PHE A 53 1.37 -23.56 27.81
CA PHE A 53 1.35 -22.30 28.55
C PHE A 53 2.20 -21.25 27.85
N PHE A 54 1.75 -19.98 27.94
CA PHE A 54 2.54 -18.82 27.56
C PHE A 54 2.48 -17.78 28.66
N ARG A 55 3.65 -17.47 29.24
CA ARG A 55 3.82 -16.45 30.27
C ARG A 55 4.53 -15.24 29.69
N TYR A 56 4.05 -14.05 29.99
CA TYR A 56 4.68 -12.80 29.59
C TYR A 56 4.32 -11.70 30.59
N PRO A 57 5.24 -10.73 30.88
CA PRO A 57 4.96 -9.61 31.78
C PRO A 57 3.70 -8.84 31.38
N ASP A 58 2.85 -8.53 32.36
CA ASP A 58 1.68 -7.66 32.16
C ASP A 58 2.16 -6.26 31.83
N GLN A 59 1.81 -5.77 30.65
CA GLN A 59 2.19 -4.44 30.19
C GLN A 59 1.24 -3.35 30.69
N ASN A 60 0.35 -3.67 31.65
CA ASN A 60 -0.55 -2.73 32.31
C ASN A 60 -1.35 -1.86 31.34
N GLY A 61 -1.93 -2.48 30.30
CA GLY A 61 -2.74 -1.81 29.27
C GLY A 61 -1.94 -1.14 28.15
N LYS A 62 -0.62 -1.12 28.19
CA LYS A 62 0.21 -0.62 27.06
C LYS A 62 0.05 -1.48 25.81
N PHE A 63 -0.18 -2.79 25.96
CA PHE A 63 -0.52 -3.66 24.83
C PHE A 63 -2.04 -3.88 24.81
N GLU A 64 -2.72 -3.29 23.84
CA GLU A 64 -4.12 -3.61 23.60
C GLU A 64 -4.28 -5.09 23.32
N ASP A 65 -5.30 -5.70 23.91
CA ASP A 65 -5.63 -7.12 23.72
C ASP A 65 -4.41 -8.05 23.95
N GLN A 66 -3.59 -7.78 24.99
CA GLN A 66 -2.40 -8.58 25.28
C GLN A 66 -2.75 -10.06 25.41
N GLU A 67 -3.81 -10.40 26.14
CA GLU A 67 -4.29 -11.76 26.38
C GLU A 67 -4.69 -12.46 25.07
N ILE A 68 -5.39 -11.74 24.19
CA ILE A 68 -5.78 -12.25 22.86
C ILE A 68 -4.55 -12.50 22.01
N THR A 69 -3.58 -11.60 22.04
CA THR A 69 -2.31 -11.78 21.33
C THR A 69 -1.53 -12.96 21.87
N MET A 70 -1.43 -13.10 23.18
CA MET A 70 -0.79 -14.25 23.82
C MET A 70 -1.48 -15.57 23.44
N THR A 71 -2.80 -15.61 23.43
CA THR A 71 -3.58 -16.77 22.97
C THR A 71 -3.23 -17.15 21.53
N LYS A 72 -3.18 -16.19 20.61
CA LYS A 72 -2.79 -16.41 19.21
C LYS A 72 -1.37 -16.96 19.09
N ILE A 73 -0.43 -16.40 19.84
CA ILE A 73 0.96 -16.88 19.88
C ILE A 73 1.04 -18.29 20.44
N LEU A 74 0.29 -18.57 21.50
CA LEU A 74 0.24 -19.89 22.10
C LEU A 74 -0.34 -20.94 21.13
N MET A 75 -1.35 -20.57 20.31
CA MET A 75 -1.84 -21.42 19.24
C MET A 75 -0.76 -21.76 18.21
N LEU A 76 0.06 -20.80 17.78
CA LEU A 76 1.19 -21.07 16.88
C LEU A 76 2.16 -22.09 17.51
N LYS A 77 2.52 -21.89 18.77
CA LYS A 77 3.41 -22.81 19.51
C LYS A 77 2.79 -24.20 19.63
N PHE A 78 1.52 -24.28 20.00
CA PHE A 78 0.78 -25.54 20.18
C PHE A 78 0.78 -26.40 18.90
N PHE A 79 0.55 -25.78 17.74
CA PHE A 79 0.53 -26.45 16.43
C PHE A 79 1.89 -26.48 15.72
N GLY A 80 2.97 -26.03 16.40
CA GLY A 80 4.32 -26.06 15.84
C GLY A 80 4.51 -25.17 14.62
N LYS A 81 3.67 -24.12 14.44
CA LYS A 81 3.74 -23.21 13.29
C LYS A 81 4.83 -22.17 13.49
N LYS A 82 5.66 -21.98 12.46
CA LYS A 82 6.72 -20.98 12.44
C LYS A 82 6.58 -20.16 11.16
N TYR A 83 6.29 -18.89 11.32
CA TYR A 83 6.16 -17.93 10.24
C TYR A 83 7.17 -16.81 10.42
N SER A 84 7.71 -16.26 9.33
CA SER A 84 8.69 -15.17 9.41
C SER A 84 8.12 -13.92 10.09
N TRP A 85 6.81 -13.71 9.98
CA TRP A 85 6.07 -12.62 10.63
C TRP A 85 5.46 -13.00 11.99
N GLY A 86 5.73 -14.21 12.48
CA GLY A 86 5.20 -14.70 13.76
C GLY A 86 3.68 -14.52 13.86
N GLY A 87 3.22 -13.87 14.93
CA GLY A 87 1.81 -13.56 15.17
C GLY A 87 1.31 -12.26 14.52
N LEU A 88 2.14 -11.53 13.80
CA LEU A 88 1.74 -10.29 13.13
C LEU A 88 0.92 -10.57 11.87
N MET A 89 -0.39 -10.30 11.94
CA MET A 89 -1.31 -10.42 10.80
C MET A 89 -1.67 -9.08 10.14
N GLY A 90 -1.24 -7.97 10.72
CA GLY A 90 -1.59 -6.63 10.25
C GLY A 90 -1.06 -6.33 8.86
N VAL A 91 -1.81 -5.50 8.12
CA VAL A 91 -1.39 -5.03 6.79
C VAL A 91 -0.27 -3.98 6.85
N ARG A 92 -0.04 -3.36 8.01
CA ARG A 92 0.96 -2.31 8.25
C ARG A 92 1.79 -2.65 9.49
N PRO A 93 2.77 -3.54 9.37
CA PRO A 93 3.59 -3.95 10.53
C PRO A 93 4.47 -2.81 11.06
N THR A 94 4.83 -1.82 10.25
CA THR A 94 5.53 -0.59 10.64
C THR A 94 4.80 0.18 11.75
N LYS A 95 3.46 0.23 11.71
CA LYS A 95 2.66 0.87 12.77
C LYS A 95 2.84 0.22 14.15
N VAL A 96 3.17 -1.06 14.21
CA VAL A 96 3.44 -1.75 15.49
C VAL A 96 4.72 -1.20 16.11
N VAL A 97 5.78 -1.06 15.33
CA VAL A 97 7.05 -0.46 15.78
C VAL A 97 6.84 1.00 16.21
N ARG A 98 6.14 1.78 15.40
CA ARG A 98 5.83 3.19 15.73
C ARG A 98 5.01 3.32 17.01
N ARG A 99 4.04 2.44 17.22
CA ARG A 99 3.28 2.39 18.48
C ARG A 99 4.19 2.14 19.68
N PHE A 100 5.10 1.18 19.62
CA PHE A 100 6.03 0.94 20.71
C PHE A 100 6.96 2.14 20.96
N LEU A 101 7.43 2.81 19.91
CA LEU A 101 8.18 4.06 20.04
C LEU A 101 7.38 5.15 20.76
N ALA A 102 6.10 5.34 20.40
CA ALA A 102 5.21 6.30 21.05
C ALA A 102 4.94 5.95 22.53
N LEU A 103 4.95 4.66 22.89
CA LEU A 103 4.88 4.18 24.27
C LEU A 103 6.19 4.31 25.05
N GLY A 104 7.26 4.85 24.43
CA GLY A 104 8.54 5.11 25.06
C GLY A 104 9.54 3.96 25.04
N TYR A 105 9.28 2.88 24.28
CA TYR A 105 10.25 1.80 24.13
C TYR A 105 11.38 2.17 23.18
N GLY A 106 12.62 1.81 23.53
CA GLY A 106 13.76 1.92 22.63
C GLY A 106 13.79 0.81 21.56
N TYR A 107 14.57 1.00 20.50
CA TYR A 107 14.63 0.01 19.41
C TYR A 107 15.06 -1.40 19.88
N GLU A 108 15.99 -1.50 20.81
CA GLU A 108 16.45 -2.80 21.32
C GLU A 108 15.36 -3.52 22.15
N GLU A 109 14.56 -2.78 22.90
CA GLU A 109 13.40 -3.31 23.61
C GLU A 109 12.32 -3.77 22.63
N ILE A 110 12.08 -2.98 21.58
CA ILE A 110 11.13 -3.33 20.52
C ILE A 110 11.57 -4.60 19.81
N LYS A 111 12.85 -4.76 19.47
CA LYS A 111 13.38 -5.99 18.88
C LYS A 111 13.08 -7.19 19.76
N LYS A 112 13.34 -7.08 21.07
CA LYS A 112 13.08 -8.15 22.03
C LYS A 112 11.59 -8.49 22.11
N ILE A 113 10.72 -7.48 22.19
CA ILE A 113 9.26 -7.69 22.21
C ILE A 113 8.81 -8.41 20.93
N MET A 114 9.27 -7.97 19.77
CA MET A 114 8.88 -8.56 18.49
C MET A 114 9.39 -9.99 18.33
N GLU A 115 10.60 -10.29 18.79
CA GLU A 115 11.19 -11.63 18.71
C GLU A 115 10.56 -12.59 19.75
N GLU A 116 10.50 -12.21 21.02
CA GLU A 116 10.11 -13.11 22.13
C GLU A 116 8.58 -13.20 22.30
N PHE A 117 7.88 -12.07 22.15
CA PHE A 117 6.42 -12.00 22.36
C PHE A 117 5.64 -12.24 21.07
N LEU A 118 6.02 -11.63 19.95
CA LEU A 118 5.30 -11.75 18.68
C LEU A 118 5.86 -12.85 17.76
N LEU A 119 6.99 -13.47 18.12
CA LEU A 119 7.69 -14.51 17.36
C LEU A 119 8.06 -14.09 15.92
N VAL A 120 8.33 -12.82 15.70
CA VAL A 120 8.79 -12.30 14.40
C VAL A 120 10.26 -12.65 14.19
N SER A 121 10.66 -13.04 13.00
CA SER A 121 12.06 -13.35 12.69
C SER A 121 12.93 -12.10 12.74
N ARG A 122 14.21 -12.27 13.13
CA ARG A 122 15.17 -11.15 13.22
C ARG A 122 15.30 -10.37 11.92
N GLU A 123 15.32 -11.06 10.79
CA GLU A 123 15.39 -10.43 9.48
C GLU A 123 14.22 -9.45 9.25
N LYS A 124 12.99 -9.86 9.61
CA LYS A 124 11.80 -9.00 9.46
C LYS A 124 11.78 -7.86 10.49
N ILE A 125 12.33 -8.08 11.69
CA ILE A 125 12.49 -7.04 12.70
C ILE A 125 13.46 -5.94 12.21
N GLU A 126 14.63 -6.33 11.69
CA GLU A 126 15.62 -5.38 11.18
C GLU A 126 15.05 -4.59 9.99
N LEU A 127 14.38 -5.25 9.05
CA LEU A 127 13.68 -4.60 7.93
C LEU A 127 12.67 -3.57 8.42
N LEU A 128 11.82 -3.92 9.40
CA LEU A 128 10.83 -2.99 9.94
C LEU A 128 11.46 -1.78 10.62
N ILE A 129 12.53 -1.99 11.38
CA ILE A 129 13.22 -0.88 12.07
C ILE A 129 13.89 0.04 11.07
N GLU A 130 14.51 -0.51 10.02
CA GLU A 130 15.12 0.28 8.94
C GLU A 130 14.07 1.16 8.25
N ILE A 131 12.94 0.56 7.85
CA ILE A 131 11.84 1.29 7.22
C ILE A 131 11.28 2.37 8.15
N VAL A 132 10.98 2.04 9.42
CA VAL A 132 10.41 3.01 10.36
C VAL A 132 11.36 4.19 10.62
N LYS A 133 12.67 3.93 10.73
CA LYS A 133 13.65 5.02 10.85
C LYS A 133 13.59 5.97 9.66
N LYS A 134 13.45 5.40 8.46
CA LYS A 134 13.34 6.20 7.24
C LYS A 134 12.00 6.96 7.17
N GLU A 135 10.88 6.30 7.45
CA GLU A 135 9.56 6.93 7.45
C GLU A 135 9.50 8.13 8.39
N LEU A 136 10.09 8.03 9.60
CA LEU A 136 10.07 9.10 10.60
C LEU A 136 10.75 10.40 10.13
N GLU A 137 11.63 10.35 9.13
CA GLU A 137 12.25 11.55 8.52
C GLU A 137 11.24 12.36 7.68
N PHE A 138 10.17 11.72 7.20
CA PHE A 138 9.22 12.28 6.24
C PHE A 138 7.85 12.59 6.83
N LEU A 139 7.46 11.90 7.92
CA LEU A 139 6.12 12.03 8.49
C LEU A 139 5.83 13.45 8.98
N ASP A 140 4.73 14.02 8.48
CA ASP A 140 4.31 15.38 8.77
C ASP A 140 2.79 15.46 8.89
N ARG A 141 2.29 15.93 10.05
CA ARG A 141 0.84 16.07 10.30
C ARG A 141 0.31 17.50 10.05
N LYS A 142 1.18 18.44 9.67
CA LYS A 142 0.79 19.83 9.42
C LYS A 142 0.17 20.03 8.04
N HIS A 143 0.51 19.16 7.11
CA HIS A 143 0.09 19.21 5.72
C HIS A 143 -0.91 18.09 5.41
N ILE A 144 -1.51 18.19 4.21
CA ILE A 144 -2.36 17.15 3.64
C ILE A 144 -1.79 16.64 2.33
N ASN A 145 -2.27 15.49 1.86
CA ASN A 145 -2.03 15.00 0.51
C ASN A 145 -3.18 15.38 -0.43
N LEU A 146 -2.87 15.59 -1.69
CA LEU A 146 -3.86 15.69 -2.76
C LEU A 146 -3.72 14.50 -3.72
N TYR A 147 -4.81 13.79 -3.96
CA TYR A 147 -4.85 12.67 -4.90
C TYR A 147 -5.85 12.93 -6.01
N ILE A 148 -5.45 12.75 -7.27
CA ILE A 148 -6.32 12.89 -8.45
C ILE A 148 -6.43 11.52 -9.13
N GLY A 149 -7.64 10.96 -9.18
CA GLY A 149 -7.92 9.65 -9.77
C GLY A 149 -8.43 9.75 -11.20
N ILE A 150 -7.68 9.19 -12.16
CA ILE A 150 -8.10 9.05 -13.57
C ILE A 150 -8.55 7.61 -13.79
N PRO A 151 -9.85 7.32 -13.94
CA PRO A 151 -10.37 5.96 -13.94
C PRO A 151 -10.31 5.26 -15.31
N PHE A 152 -9.45 5.69 -16.21
CA PHE A 152 -9.33 5.13 -17.56
C PHE A 152 -8.02 4.38 -17.75
N CYS A 153 -8.08 3.28 -18.52
CA CYS A 153 -6.93 2.49 -18.98
C CYS A 153 -7.09 2.17 -20.47
N PRO A 154 -6.01 1.91 -21.21
CA PRO A 154 -6.12 1.43 -22.59
C PRO A 154 -6.72 0.02 -22.65
N THR A 155 -6.37 -0.85 -21.69
CA THR A 155 -6.94 -2.19 -21.49
C THR A 155 -6.95 -2.51 -19.99
N LYS A 156 -7.89 -3.34 -19.53
CA LYS A 156 -7.96 -3.74 -18.12
C LYS A 156 -7.13 -5.01 -17.89
N CYS A 157 -6.07 -4.88 -17.10
CA CYS A 157 -5.26 -6.03 -16.69
C CYS A 157 -6.05 -6.96 -15.76
N LYS A 158 -5.91 -8.30 -15.94
CA LYS A 158 -6.68 -9.30 -15.18
C LYS A 158 -6.38 -9.27 -13.67
N TYR A 159 -5.16 -8.94 -13.26
CA TYR A 159 -4.77 -8.83 -11.85
C TYR A 159 -5.26 -7.54 -11.16
N CYS A 160 -5.62 -6.52 -11.95
CA CYS A 160 -5.89 -5.19 -11.43
C CYS A 160 -7.22 -5.12 -10.68
N SER A 161 -7.17 -4.61 -9.45
CA SER A 161 -8.34 -4.36 -8.59
C SER A 161 -8.72 -2.88 -8.49
N PHE A 162 -7.95 -2.00 -9.12
CA PHE A 162 -8.24 -0.56 -9.11
C PHE A 162 -9.50 -0.20 -9.88
N ALA A 163 -10.03 0.98 -9.58
CA ALA A 163 -11.13 1.56 -10.32
C ALA A 163 -10.63 1.98 -11.72
N SER A 164 -10.82 1.10 -12.71
CA SER A 164 -10.36 1.37 -14.07
C SER A 164 -11.33 0.81 -15.11
N TYR A 165 -11.52 1.58 -16.14
CA TYR A 165 -12.38 1.27 -17.30
C TYR A 165 -11.57 1.40 -18.57
N GLU A 166 -11.79 0.48 -19.51
CA GLU A 166 -11.15 0.58 -20.82
C GLU A 166 -11.73 1.79 -21.58
N ILE A 167 -10.86 2.71 -21.99
CA ILE A 167 -11.28 3.93 -22.70
C ILE A 167 -11.99 3.63 -24.03
N GLY A 168 -11.66 2.51 -24.68
CA GLY A 168 -12.33 2.02 -25.88
C GLY A 168 -13.68 1.35 -25.64
N SER A 169 -14.11 1.18 -24.37
CA SER A 169 -15.41 0.59 -24.02
C SER A 169 -16.54 1.61 -24.06
N GLY A 170 -17.80 1.15 -23.88
CA GLY A 170 -18.96 2.05 -23.79
C GLY A 170 -18.86 3.09 -22.67
N VAL A 171 -18.01 2.90 -21.67
CA VAL A 171 -17.73 3.89 -20.60
C VAL A 171 -16.85 5.03 -21.11
N GLY A 172 -16.02 4.80 -22.12
CA GLY A 172 -15.19 5.84 -22.73
C GLY A 172 -15.98 7.02 -23.32
N ARG A 173 -17.28 6.84 -23.61
CA ARG A 173 -18.17 7.96 -24.04
C ARG A 173 -18.25 9.10 -23.02
N TYR A 174 -17.98 8.82 -21.74
CA TYR A 174 -17.99 9.82 -20.66
C TYR A 174 -16.67 10.55 -20.49
N TYR A 175 -15.65 10.24 -21.29
CA TYR A 175 -14.29 10.75 -21.12
C TYR A 175 -14.25 12.29 -21.12
N ASN A 176 -14.82 12.95 -22.13
CA ASN A 176 -14.78 14.42 -22.23
C ASN A 176 -15.53 15.10 -21.08
N ASP A 177 -16.69 14.59 -20.70
CA ASP A 177 -17.47 15.13 -19.59
C ASP A 177 -16.76 14.88 -18.26
N PHE A 178 -16.07 13.73 -18.12
CA PHE A 178 -15.24 13.44 -16.95
C PHE A 178 -14.10 14.45 -16.81
N VAL A 179 -13.33 14.72 -17.88
CA VAL A 179 -12.24 15.70 -17.85
C VAL A 179 -12.76 17.07 -17.46
N LYS A 180 -13.85 17.54 -18.07
CA LYS A 180 -14.48 18.82 -17.72
C LYS A 180 -14.88 18.86 -16.24
N THR A 181 -15.55 17.83 -15.75
CA THR A 181 -15.98 17.75 -14.35
C THR A 181 -14.78 17.74 -13.40
N LEU A 182 -13.68 17.07 -13.77
CA LEU A 182 -12.44 17.05 -12.99
C LEU A 182 -11.80 18.45 -12.89
N LEU A 183 -11.80 19.22 -13.98
CA LEU A 183 -11.29 20.60 -13.99
C LEU A 183 -12.12 21.47 -13.03
N ASP A 184 -13.45 21.36 -13.05
CA ASP A 184 -14.35 22.06 -12.13
C ASP A 184 -14.07 21.63 -10.66
N GLU A 185 -13.87 20.33 -10.40
CA GLU A 185 -13.55 19.82 -9.05
C GLU A 185 -12.19 20.33 -8.54
N ILE A 186 -11.16 20.43 -9.41
CA ILE A 186 -9.86 21.00 -9.07
C ILE A 186 -10.00 22.46 -8.65
N GLU A 187 -10.75 23.27 -9.41
CA GLU A 187 -10.99 24.69 -9.10
C GLU A 187 -11.70 24.85 -7.76
N LEU A 188 -12.81 24.12 -7.53
CA LEU A 188 -13.59 24.17 -6.29
C LEU A 188 -12.75 23.72 -5.08
N THR A 189 -11.94 22.69 -5.27
CA THR A 189 -11.04 22.18 -4.23
C THR A 189 -9.97 23.21 -3.88
N GLY A 190 -9.33 23.80 -4.88
CA GLY A 190 -8.31 24.81 -4.66
C GLY A 190 -8.85 26.04 -3.92
N LYS A 191 -10.06 26.49 -4.26
CA LYS A 191 -10.75 27.56 -3.53
C LYS A 191 -10.95 27.18 -2.06
N PHE A 192 -11.52 26.00 -1.78
CA PHE A 192 -11.78 25.51 -0.43
C PHE A 192 -10.48 25.40 0.40
N LEU A 193 -9.43 24.79 -0.17
CA LEU A 193 -8.16 24.61 0.56
C LEU A 193 -7.51 25.96 0.93
N ARG A 194 -7.59 26.98 0.06
CA ARG A 194 -7.10 28.33 0.36
C ARG A 194 -7.95 29.03 1.43
N GLU A 195 -9.27 29.00 1.31
CA GLU A 195 -10.20 29.62 2.27
C GLU A 195 -10.00 29.01 3.67
N GLU A 196 -9.76 27.71 3.74
CA GLU A 196 -9.56 26.99 4.99
C GLU A 196 -8.09 26.87 5.41
N ASN A 197 -7.15 27.48 4.65
CA ASN A 197 -5.71 27.46 4.96
C ASN A 197 -5.12 26.04 5.13
N PHE A 198 -5.55 25.09 4.29
CA PHE A 198 -4.91 23.79 4.19
C PHE A 198 -3.72 23.85 3.24
N LYS A 199 -2.57 23.32 3.67
CA LYS A 199 -1.34 23.23 2.87
C LYS A 199 -1.08 21.81 2.42
N ILE A 200 -0.59 21.65 1.20
CA ILE A 200 -0.33 20.35 0.57
C ILE A 200 1.15 20.03 0.61
N SER A 201 1.51 18.85 1.09
CA SER A 201 2.90 18.35 1.06
C SER A 201 3.20 17.47 -0.14
N SER A 202 2.21 16.74 -0.66
CA SER A 202 2.38 15.90 -1.84
C SER A 202 1.13 15.87 -2.72
N LEU A 203 1.34 15.80 -4.03
CA LEU A 203 0.31 15.66 -5.03
C LEU A 203 0.58 14.43 -5.89
N TYR A 204 -0.43 13.59 -6.05
CA TYR A 204 -0.33 12.34 -6.80
C TYR A 204 -1.48 12.21 -7.80
N ILE A 205 -1.15 12.09 -9.08
CA ILE A 205 -2.12 11.79 -10.15
C ILE A 205 -1.97 10.32 -10.51
N GLY A 206 -2.99 9.53 -10.16
CA GLY A 206 -2.97 8.07 -10.33
C GLY A 206 -4.33 7.50 -10.72
N GLY A 207 -4.55 6.23 -10.41
CA GLY A 207 -5.82 5.55 -10.60
C GLY A 207 -5.78 4.38 -11.58
N GLY A 208 -6.36 4.51 -12.76
CA GLY A 208 -6.23 3.56 -13.85
C GLY A 208 -4.89 3.69 -14.54
N THR A 209 -4.81 4.60 -15.49
CA THR A 209 -3.58 4.98 -16.20
C THR A 209 -3.72 6.45 -16.59
N PRO A 210 -3.23 7.40 -15.79
CA PRO A 210 -3.37 8.83 -16.07
C PRO A 210 -2.84 9.27 -17.41
N SER A 211 -1.82 8.60 -17.94
CA SER A 211 -1.30 8.87 -19.30
C SER A 211 -2.26 8.47 -20.45
N THR A 212 -3.46 7.93 -20.15
CA THR A 212 -4.55 7.81 -21.14
C THR A 212 -5.19 9.15 -21.52
N LEU A 213 -4.99 10.20 -20.71
CA LEU A 213 -5.37 11.55 -21.09
C LEU A 213 -4.67 11.93 -22.40
N THR A 214 -5.40 12.66 -23.29
CA THR A 214 -4.75 13.26 -24.48
C THR A 214 -3.71 14.28 -24.01
N GLU A 215 -2.77 14.67 -24.87
CA GLU A 215 -1.78 15.71 -24.57
C GLU A 215 -2.46 17.00 -24.09
N LYS A 216 -3.51 17.41 -24.80
CA LYS A 216 -4.31 18.59 -24.46
C LYS A 216 -4.97 18.46 -23.09
N ASP A 217 -5.64 17.33 -22.82
CA ASP A 217 -6.35 17.15 -21.55
C ASP A 217 -5.39 17.02 -20.38
N LEU A 218 -4.23 16.38 -20.58
CA LEU A 218 -3.16 16.33 -19.59
C LEU A 218 -2.65 17.75 -19.28
N GLU A 219 -2.40 18.57 -20.31
CA GLU A 219 -1.97 19.95 -20.13
C GLU A 219 -3.05 20.77 -19.39
N ASP A 220 -4.32 20.64 -19.79
CA ASP A 220 -5.44 21.33 -19.13
C ASP A 220 -5.54 20.95 -17.64
N VAL A 221 -5.43 19.66 -17.29
CA VAL A 221 -5.45 19.19 -15.88
C VAL A 221 -4.26 19.73 -15.09
N LEU A 222 -3.04 19.61 -15.62
CA LEU A 222 -1.84 20.09 -14.93
C LEU A 222 -1.83 21.61 -14.78
N LYS A 223 -2.32 22.34 -15.78
CA LYS A 223 -2.51 23.79 -15.73
C LYS A 223 -3.54 24.18 -14.66
N ALA A 224 -4.69 23.48 -14.59
CA ALA A 224 -5.70 23.72 -13.56
C ALA A 224 -5.12 23.49 -12.15
N VAL A 225 -4.35 22.42 -11.96
CA VAL A 225 -3.63 22.17 -10.70
C VAL A 225 -2.75 23.36 -10.34
N ASN A 226 -1.86 23.79 -11.25
CA ASN A 226 -0.94 24.90 -10.97
C ASN A 226 -1.63 26.26 -10.80
N THR A 227 -2.85 26.42 -11.37
CA THR A 227 -3.63 27.66 -11.25
C THR A 227 -4.40 27.75 -9.94
N HIS A 228 -4.98 26.62 -9.52
CA HIS A 228 -5.95 26.63 -8.42
C HIS A 228 -5.39 26.09 -7.11
N ILE A 229 -4.36 25.24 -7.14
CA ILE A 229 -3.75 24.62 -5.97
C ILE A 229 -2.49 25.42 -5.56
N ASP A 230 -2.34 25.68 -4.26
CA ASP A 230 -1.13 26.27 -3.72
C ASP A 230 -0.01 25.23 -3.67
N MET A 231 0.96 25.38 -4.57
CA MET A 231 2.09 24.46 -4.73
C MET A 231 3.30 24.82 -3.86
N SER A 232 3.23 25.88 -3.02
CA SER A 232 4.38 26.42 -2.29
C SER A 232 5.05 25.43 -1.32
N ASP A 233 4.26 24.54 -0.71
CA ASP A 233 4.73 23.58 0.29
C ASP A 233 4.78 22.14 -0.27
N VAL A 234 4.49 21.96 -1.57
CA VAL A 234 4.52 20.64 -2.23
C VAL A 234 5.96 20.19 -2.40
N ARG A 235 6.28 19.07 -1.74
CA ARG A 235 7.59 18.40 -1.77
C ARG A 235 7.71 17.34 -2.85
N GLU A 236 6.56 16.85 -3.34
CA GLU A 236 6.49 15.79 -4.34
C GLU A 236 5.24 15.99 -5.22
N PHE A 237 5.45 15.99 -6.53
CA PHE A 237 4.39 15.94 -7.52
C PHE A 237 4.57 14.73 -8.43
N THR A 238 3.82 13.66 -8.16
CA THR A 238 3.89 12.40 -8.89
C THR A 238 2.83 12.31 -9.98
N PHE A 239 3.23 11.88 -11.17
CA PHE A 239 2.36 11.47 -12.25
C PHE A 239 2.57 10.00 -12.60
N GLU A 240 1.53 9.19 -12.42
CA GLU A 240 1.56 7.77 -12.71
C GLU A 240 1.41 7.53 -14.22
N ALA A 241 2.53 7.58 -14.92
CA ALA A 241 2.59 7.31 -16.36
C ALA A 241 2.33 5.83 -16.69
N GLY A 242 2.60 4.95 -15.75
CA GLY A 242 2.20 3.55 -15.60
C GLY A 242 2.45 2.60 -16.76
N ARG A 243 2.17 3.02 -18.01
CA ARG A 243 2.20 2.16 -19.21
C ARG A 243 2.81 2.91 -20.40
N GLU A 244 3.77 2.28 -21.04
CA GLU A 244 4.47 2.81 -22.20
C GLU A 244 3.56 3.00 -23.43
N ASP A 245 2.51 2.16 -23.57
CA ASP A 245 1.57 2.21 -24.69
C ASP A 245 0.60 3.41 -24.65
N THR A 246 0.68 4.25 -23.61
CA THR A 246 -0.12 5.48 -23.47
C THR A 246 0.74 6.75 -23.42
N LEU A 247 2.06 6.60 -23.46
CA LEU A 247 3.00 7.71 -23.42
C LEU A 247 3.32 8.27 -24.80
N THR A 248 3.65 9.56 -24.80
CA THR A 248 4.31 10.27 -25.90
C THR A 248 5.41 11.15 -25.34
N ASP A 249 6.39 11.54 -26.16
CA ASP A 249 7.44 12.48 -25.74
C ASP A 249 6.82 13.79 -25.25
N GLU A 250 5.78 14.29 -25.93
CA GLU A 250 5.04 15.49 -25.58
C GLU A 250 4.38 15.42 -24.21
N LYS A 251 3.76 14.28 -23.84
CA LYS A 251 3.18 14.10 -22.48
C LYS A 251 4.23 14.20 -21.38
N LEU A 252 5.42 13.64 -21.59
CA LEU A 252 6.52 13.77 -20.63
C LEU A 252 7.02 15.23 -20.53
N GLU A 253 7.13 15.93 -21.64
CA GLU A 253 7.51 17.34 -21.67
C GLU A 253 6.46 18.24 -21.00
N ILE A 254 5.17 17.99 -21.24
CA ILE A 254 4.05 18.66 -20.56
C ILE A 254 4.13 18.41 -19.06
N ALA A 255 4.28 17.17 -18.61
CA ALA A 255 4.39 16.84 -17.20
C ALA A 255 5.55 17.60 -16.54
N LYS A 256 6.72 17.63 -17.19
CA LYS A 256 7.88 18.39 -16.68
C LYS A 256 7.64 19.89 -16.64
N LYS A 257 7.06 20.46 -17.68
CA LYS A 257 6.71 21.89 -17.77
C LYS A 257 5.84 22.36 -16.60
N TYR A 258 4.92 21.50 -16.13
CA TYR A 258 4.00 21.83 -15.03
C TYR A 258 4.47 21.36 -13.66
N GLY A 259 5.76 21.03 -13.50
CA GLY A 259 6.37 20.79 -12.20
C GLY A 259 6.22 19.37 -11.65
N VAL A 260 5.82 18.42 -12.48
CA VAL A 260 5.93 16.99 -12.09
C VAL A 260 7.41 16.65 -11.92
N ASP A 261 7.76 16.06 -10.77
CA ASP A 261 9.14 15.69 -10.45
C ASP A 261 9.35 14.16 -10.47
N ARG A 262 8.28 13.39 -10.28
CA ARG A 262 8.31 11.93 -10.24
C ARG A 262 7.30 11.32 -11.22
N ILE A 263 7.72 10.27 -11.91
CA ILE A 263 6.82 9.45 -12.71
C ILE A 263 6.97 7.96 -12.36
N SER A 264 5.91 7.21 -12.59
CA SER A 264 5.98 5.74 -12.55
C SER A 264 5.95 5.19 -13.97
N LEU A 265 6.90 4.32 -14.32
CA LEU A 265 6.91 3.57 -15.57
C LEU A 265 7.05 2.09 -15.24
N ASN A 266 5.92 1.36 -15.21
CA ASN A 266 5.78 0.09 -14.53
C ASN A 266 5.82 -1.11 -15.50
N PRO A 267 6.92 -1.90 -15.57
CA PRO A 267 6.96 -3.09 -16.41
C PRO A 267 6.08 -4.22 -15.86
N GLN A 268 5.90 -4.30 -14.55
CA GLN A 268 5.25 -5.39 -13.79
C GLN A 268 6.02 -6.72 -13.87
N THR A 269 6.44 -7.14 -15.04
CA THR A 269 7.39 -8.20 -15.37
C THR A 269 7.97 -7.89 -16.76
N PHE A 270 9.15 -8.43 -17.07
CA PHE A 270 9.71 -8.37 -18.42
C PHE A 270 9.40 -9.64 -19.24
N LYS A 271 8.61 -10.56 -18.68
CA LYS A 271 8.14 -11.78 -19.39
C LYS A 271 6.92 -11.45 -20.25
N VAL A 272 7.15 -11.29 -21.55
CA VAL A 272 6.11 -10.84 -22.51
C VAL A 272 4.90 -11.79 -22.54
N GLU A 273 5.14 -13.11 -22.44
CA GLU A 273 4.11 -14.12 -22.41
C GLU A 273 3.17 -13.94 -21.22
N THR A 274 3.70 -13.65 -20.02
CA THR A 274 2.94 -13.37 -18.82
C THR A 274 2.08 -12.11 -18.99
N LEU A 275 2.68 -11.04 -19.55
CA LEU A 275 1.93 -9.79 -19.80
C LEU A 275 0.75 -10.01 -20.76
N ARG A 276 0.92 -10.80 -21.82
CA ARG A 276 -0.19 -11.17 -22.72
C ARG A 276 -1.31 -11.93 -21.99
N LYS A 277 -0.96 -12.91 -21.14
CA LYS A 277 -1.92 -13.68 -20.35
C LYS A 277 -2.77 -12.81 -19.42
N VAL A 278 -2.17 -11.78 -18.84
CA VAL A 278 -2.86 -10.85 -17.95
C VAL A 278 -3.48 -9.64 -18.68
N ASN A 279 -3.62 -9.70 -20.00
CA ASN A 279 -4.21 -8.65 -20.85
C ASN A 279 -3.50 -7.30 -20.73
N ARG A 280 -2.16 -7.31 -20.65
CA ARG A 280 -1.32 -6.12 -20.66
C ARG A 280 -0.44 -6.13 -21.90
N LYS A 281 -0.60 -5.11 -22.75
CA LYS A 281 0.32 -4.87 -23.87
C LYS A 281 1.64 -4.39 -23.29
N PHE A 282 2.73 -4.75 -23.93
CA PHE A 282 4.07 -4.29 -23.59
C PHE A 282 4.95 -4.24 -24.83
N ASP A 283 5.56 -3.09 -25.05
CA ASP A 283 6.52 -2.83 -26.10
C ASP A 283 7.85 -2.42 -25.44
N ARG A 284 8.84 -3.30 -25.56
CA ARG A 284 10.16 -3.11 -24.94
C ARG A 284 10.89 -1.89 -25.46
N GLU A 285 10.84 -1.63 -26.77
CA GLU A 285 11.56 -0.50 -27.39
C GLU A 285 10.96 0.82 -26.94
N ASN A 286 9.62 0.92 -26.92
CA ASN A 286 8.93 2.09 -26.40
C ASN A 286 9.17 2.30 -24.90
N PHE A 287 9.20 1.20 -24.12
CA PHE A 287 9.51 1.29 -22.69
C PHE A 287 10.92 1.88 -22.46
N GLU A 288 11.93 1.38 -23.14
CA GLU A 288 13.30 1.88 -23.03
C GLU A 288 13.43 3.33 -23.55
N LYS A 289 12.75 3.66 -24.65
CA LYS A 289 12.69 5.02 -25.20
C LYS A 289 12.14 6.00 -24.16
N TYR A 290 10.98 5.70 -23.57
CA TYR A 290 10.37 6.61 -22.62
C TYR A 290 11.08 6.65 -21.28
N PHE A 291 11.69 5.56 -20.85
CA PHE A 291 12.57 5.57 -19.68
C PHE A 291 13.74 6.54 -19.90
N LYS A 292 14.44 6.42 -21.04
CA LYS A 292 15.55 7.30 -21.39
C LYS A 292 15.09 8.77 -21.44
N LYS A 293 13.96 9.06 -22.13
CA LYS A 293 13.40 10.43 -22.22
C LYS A 293 13.06 10.98 -20.84
N ALA A 294 12.50 10.15 -19.95
CA ALA A 294 12.18 10.56 -18.59
C ALA A 294 13.46 10.94 -17.79
N LYS A 295 14.53 10.15 -17.93
CA LYS A 295 15.81 10.45 -17.29
C LYS A 295 16.46 11.72 -17.86
N GLU A 296 16.40 11.94 -19.17
CA GLU A 296 16.89 13.17 -19.83
C GLU A 296 16.14 14.41 -19.34
N LEU A 297 14.84 14.30 -19.06
CA LEU A 297 14.03 15.38 -18.48
C LEU A 297 14.25 15.55 -16.97
N GLY A 298 15.04 14.69 -16.33
CA GLY A 298 15.37 14.77 -14.90
C GLY A 298 14.19 14.39 -14.00
N PHE A 299 13.37 13.42 -14.39
CA PHE A 299 12.39 12.81 -13.50
C PHE A 299 13.04 11.81 -12.55
N ILE A 300 12.51 11.72 -11.34
CA ILE A 300 12.66 10.55 -10.48
C ILE A 300 11.75 9.47 -11.08
N VAL A 301 12.33 8.32 -11.46
CA VAL A 301 11.57 7.24 -12.09
C VAL A 301 11.35 6.11 -11.09
N ASN A 302 10.08 5.78 -10.86
CA ASN A 302 9.67 4.56 -10.15
C ASN A 302 9.33 3.45 -11.14
N MET A 303 9.72 2.22 -10.83
CA MET A 303 9.24 1.03 -11.49
C MET A 303 8.55 0.10 -10.50
N ASP A 304 7.41 -0.48 -10.91
CA ASP A 304 6.76 -1.54 -10.14
C ASP A 304 6.92 -2.87 -10.84
N ILE A 305 7.20 -3.91 -10.06
CA ILE A 305 7.12 -5.31 -10.49
C ILE A 305 6.19 -6.09 -9.58
N ILE A 306 5.63 -7.17 -10.11
CA ILE A 306 4.72 -8.06 -9.39
C ILE A 306 5.30 -9.47 -9.39
N VAL A 307 5.63 -9.99 -8.21
CA VAL A 307 6.03 -11.37 -8.00
C VAL A 307 4.80 -12.26 -7.86
N GLY A 308 4.77 -13.37 -8.58
CA GLY A 308 3.69 -14.36 -8.53
C GLY A 308 2.55 -14.08 -9.51
N LEU A 309 2.83 -13.43 -10.64
CA LEU A 309 1.90 -13.36 -11.76
C LEU A 309 1.58 -14.78 -12.30
N PRO A 310 0.43 -14.98 -12.98
CA PRO A 310 0.02 -16.30 -13.44
C PRO A 310 1.09 -16.99 -14.27
N ASP A 311 1.35 -18.26 -13.93
CA ASP A 311 2.27 -19.18 -14.60
C ASP A 311 3.75 -18.73 -14.61
N GLU A 312 4.12 -17.69 -13.87
CA GLU A 312 5.53 -17.35 -13.71
C GLU A 312 6.21 -18.34 -12.75
N THR A 313 7.37 -18.81 -13.19
CA THR A 313 8.28 -19.63 -12.39
C THR A 313 9.27 -18.75 -11.62
N THR A 314 10.05 -19.36 -10.73
CA THR A 314 11.16 -18.68 -10.05
C THR A 314 12.13 -18.09 -11.06
N GLU A 315 12.48 -18.83 -12.14
CA GLU A 315 13.38 -18.39 -13.20
C GLU A 315 12.87 -17.16 -13.96
N ASP A 316 11.54 -17.07 -14.21
CA ASP A 316 10.93 -15.93 -14.87
C ASP A 316 11.03 -14.66 -14.00
N ILE A 317 10.88 -14.82 -12.68
CA ILE A 317 11.08 -13.72 -11.73
C ILE A 317 12.55 -13.29 -11.68
N LEU A 318 13.49 -14.26 -11.62
CA LEU A 318 14.92 -13.97 -11.67
C LEU A 318 15.33 -13.28 -12.97
N TYR A 319 14.74 -13.66 -14.10
CA TYR A 319 14.92 -12.97 -15.37
C TYR A 319 14.46 -11.50 -15.28
N THR A 320 13.28 -11.26 -14.71
CA THR A 320 12.75 -9.89 -14.52
C THR A 320 13.67 -9.05 -13.63
N LEU A 321 14.17 -9.61 -12.53
CA LEU A 321 15.13 -8.93 -11.65
C LEU A 321 16.45 -8.61 -12.38
N GLY A 322 16.95 -9.54 -13.21
CA GLY A 322 18.13 -9.33 -14.07
C GLY A 322 17.93 -8.22 -15.11
N GLU A 323 16.72 -8.12 -15.69
CA GLU A 323 16.39 -7.03 -16.62
C GLU A 323 16.39 -5.66 -15.94
N LEU A 324 15.89 -5.56 -14.69
CA LEU A 324 15.92 -4.33 -13.91
C LEU A 324 17.33 -3.79 -13.67
N GLU A 325 18.34 -4.65 -13.65
CA GLU A 325 19.73 -4.21 -13.49
C GLU A 325 20.21 -3.26 -14.60
N LYS A 326 19.59 -3.31 -15.79
CA LYS A 326 19.95 -2.49 -16.95
C LYS A 326 19.46 -1.04 -16.85
N PHE A 327 18.54 -0.74 -15.92
CA PHE A 327 17.95 0.58 -15.77
C PHE A 327 18.52 1.32 -14.56
N ASP A 328 18.83 2.60 -14.71
CA ASP A 328 19.23 3.48 -13.60
C ASP A 328 17.96 4.09 -12.96
N ILE A 329 17.30 3.31 -12.13
CA ILE A 329 16.08 3.68 -11.42
C ILE A 329 16.39 4.33 -10.07
N GLU A 330 15.56 5.28 -9.67
CA GLU A 330 15.59 5.87 -8.33
C GLU A 330 14.71 5.11 -7.36
N ASN A 331 13.56 4.61 -7.83
CA ASN A 331 12.62 3.86 -7.01
C ASN A 331 12.23 2.55 -7.66
N LEU A 332 12.06 1.54 -6.82
CA LEU A 332 11.55 0.22 -7.20
C LEU A 332 10.51 -0.22 -6.16
N THR A 333 9.30 -0.55 -6.62
CA THR A 333 8.34 -1.21 -5.76
C THR A 333 8.18 -2.66 -6.18
N ILE A 334 8.41 -3.57 -5.25
CA ILE A 334 8.21 -5.01 -5.45
C ILE A 334 6.92 -5.41 -4.77
N HIS A 335 5.93 -5.75 -5.58
CA HIS A 335 4.64 -6.25 -5.12
C HIS A 335 4.63 -7.77 -5.14
N THR A 336 4.01 -8.38 -4.14
CA THR A 336 3.64 -9.80 -4.19
C THR A 336 2.15 -9.89 -4.51
N LEU A 337 1.80 -10.68 -5.50
CA LEU A 337 0.42 -10.81 -5.97
C LEU A 337 -0.48 -11.37 -4.87
N ALA A 338 -1.51 -10.61 -4.51
CA ALA A 338 -2.59 -11.07 -3.64
C ALA A 338 -3.87 -11.26 -4.47
N PHE A 339 -4.49 -12.43 -4.35
CA PHE A 339 -5.73 -12.72 -5.04
C PHE A 339 -6.91 -11.97 -4.40
N LYS A 340 -7.32 -10.89 -5.03
CA LYS A 340 -8.44 -10.06 -4.56
C LYS A 340 -9.73 -10.47 -5.27
N ARG A 341 -10.85 -10.54 -4.52
CA ARG A 341 -12.18 -10.85 -5.06
C ARG A 341 -12.61 -9.96 -6.23
N ALA A 342 -12.08 -8.73 -6.29
CA ALA A 342 -12.34 -7.77 -7.36
C ALA A 342 -11.51 -8.00 -8.63
N SER A 343 -10.50 -8.88 -8.61
CA SER A 343 -9.69 -9.19 -9.79
C SER A 343 -10.30 -10.36 -10.58
N ASN A 344 -10.14 -10.32 -11.90
CA ASN A 344 -10.59 -11.42 -12.76
C ASN A 344 -9.81 -12.71 -12.52
N LEU A 345 -8.55 -12.62 -12.07
CA LEU A 345 -7.71 -13.77 -11.72
C LEU A 345 -8.27 -14.60 -10.57
N PHE A 346 -8.99 -13.97 -9.62
CA PHE A 346 -9.63 -14.71 -8.52
C PHE A 346 -10.63 -15.74 -9.02
N LYS A 347 -11.22 -15.50 -10.19
CA LYS A 347 -12.26 -16.37 -10.81
C LYS A 347 -11.67 -17.47 -11.68
N GLU A 348 -10.45 -17.27 -12.20
CA GLU A 348 -9.84 -18.12 -13.24
C GLU A 348 -8.75 -19.06 -12.72
N SER A 349 -8.12 -18.79 -11.55
CA SER A 349 -6.93 -19.54 -11.09
C SER A 349 -7.31 -20.67 -10.14
N GLN A 350 -7.08 -21.92 -10.55
CA GLN A 350 -7.12 -23.10 -9.68
C GLN A 350 -5.71 -23.63 -9.33
N ASP A 351 -4.70 -23.41 -10.17
CA ASP A 351 -3.35 -23.92 -9.96
C ASP A 351 -2.35 -22.77 -9.77
N ARG A 352 -1.54 -22.84 -8.70
CA ARG A 352 -0.43 -21.92 -8.44
C ARG A 352 0.88 -22.64 -8.71
N VAL A 353 1.78 -21.98 -9.42
CA VAL A 353 3.18 -22.41 -9.51
C VAL A 353 3.81 -22.23 -8.14
N GLU A 354 4.45 -23.27 -7.64
CA GLU A 354 5.25 -23.18 -6.41
C GLU A 354 6.51 -22.36 -6.71
N LEU A 355 6.71 -21.30 -5.92
CA LEU A 355 7.84 -20.40 -6.06
C LEU A 355 8.85 -20.63 -4.94
N ASP A 356 10.14 -20.64 -5.28
CA ASP A 356 11.22 -20.65 -4.29
C ASP A 356 11.40 -19.25 -3.70
N GLY A 357 10.65 -18.96 -2.64
CA GLY A 357 10.65 -17.67 -1.96
C GLY A 357 12.02 -17.28 -1.41
N LYS A 358 12.84 -18.24 -1.01
CA LYS A 358 14.21 -17.98 -0.52
C LYS A 358 15.08 -17.46 -1.62
N THR A 359 15.13 -18.17 -2.74
CA THR A 359 15.92 -17.77 -3.93
C THR A 359 15.49 -16.40 -4.45
N ILE A 360 14.17 -16.13 -4.52
CA ILE A 360 13.63 -14.83 -4.94
C ILE A 360 14.06 -13.72 -3.97
N THR A 361 13.91 -13.93 -2.67
CA THR A 361 14.29 -12.94 -1.65
C THR A 361 15.79 -12.62 -1.69
N GLU A 362 16.65 -13.63 -1.86
CA GLU A 362 18.10 -13.44 -2.02
C GLU A 362 18.45 -12.67 -3.31
N ALA A 363 17.72 -12.91 -4.40
CA ALA A 363 17.92 -12.19 -5.65
C ALA A 363 17.50 -10.72 -5.53
N ILE A 364 16.35 -10.45 -4.87
CA ILE A 364 15.90 -9.07 -4.57
C ILE A 364 16.98 -8.36 -3.74
N LYS A 365 17.49 -8.99 -2.69
CA LYS A 365 18.52 -8.40 -1.83
C LYS A 365 19.76 -8.01 -2.63
N ARG A 366 20.26 -8.91 -3.50
CA ARG A 366 21.41 -8.60 -4.39
C ARG A 366 21.12 -7.43 -5.34
N LEU A 367 19.89 -7.37 -5.90
CA LEU A 367 19.51 -6.28 -6.80
C LEU A 367 19.50 -4.92 -6.07
N VAL A 368 18.86 -4.85 -4.89
CA VAL A 368 18.76 -3.59 -4.16
C VAL A 368 20.11 -3.12 -3.63
N GLU A 369 20.96 -4.03 -3.15
CA GLU A 369 22.36 -3.73 -2.78
C GLU A 369 23.16 -3.21 -4.00
N LYS A 370 23.07 -3.86 -5.15
CA LYS A 370 23.76 -3.45 -6.38
C LYS A 370 23.31 -2.09 -6.90
N LYS A 371 22.03 -1.75 -6.70
CA LYS A 371 21.42 -0.48 -7.13
C LYS A 371 21.60 0.64 -6.11
N ASP A 372 22.11 0.36 -4.93
CA ASP A 372 22.21 1.28 -3.80
C ASP A 372 20.85 1.93 -3.47
N ILE A 373 19.81 1.09 -3.41
CA ILE A 373 18.45 1.48 -3.03
C ILE A 373 18.06 0.81 -1.72
N HIS A 374 17.35 1.56 -0.87
CA HIS A 374 17.02 1.17 0.50
C HIS A 374 15.52 1.07 0.72
N PRO A 375 15.03 0.15 1.56
CA PRO A 375 13.62 0.05 1.85
C PRO A 375 13.16 1.30 2.62
N TYR A 376 12.03 1.91 2.19
CA TYR A 376 11.54 3.15 2.79
C TYR A 376 10.04 3.14 3.12
N TYR A 377 9.28 2.19 2.63
CA TYR A 377 7.92 1.89 3.07
C TYR A 377 7.58 0.44 2.79
N MET A 378 6.60 -0.10 3.52
CA MET A 378 6.07 -1.42 3.24
C MET A 378 4.61 -1.58 3.65
N TYR A 379 3.95 -2.53 3.02
CA TYR A 379 2.66 -3.01 3.48
C TYR A 379 2.48 -4.48 3.12
N ARG A 380 1.59 -5.15 3.84
CA ARG A 380 1.19 -6.53 3.55
C ARG A 380 -0.25 -6.56 3.08
N GLN A 381 -0.61 -7.57 2.33
CA GLN A 381 -2.00 -7.81 1.93
C GLN A 381 -2.52 -9.07 2.61
N LYS A 382 -3.84 -9.12 2.87
CA LYS A 382 -4.49 -10.38 3.25
C LYS A 382 -4.39 -11.34 2.08
N ASN A 383 -4.15 -12.64 2.35
CA ASN A 383 -4.02 -13.70 1.34
C ASN A 383 -2.81 -13.57 0.39
N ILE A 384 -1.73 -13.04 0.88
CA ILE A 384 -0.41 -13.03 0.22
C ILE A 384 0.35 -14.32 0.56
N MET A 385 1.36 -14.68 -0.22
CA MET A 385 2.29 -15.75 0.14
C MET A 385 2.96 -15.45 1.48
N GLU A 386 3.29 -16.49 2.26
CA GLU A 386 3.84 -16.35 3.61
C GLU A 386 5.08 -15.44 3.67
N TRP A 387 5.95 -15.55 2.68
CA TRP A 387 7.19 -14.78 2.56
C TRP A 387 7.04 -13.47 1.80
N GLY A 388 5.85 -13.21 1.20
CA GLY A 388 5.63 -12.06 0.33
C GLY A 388 5.26 -10.78 1.09
N GLU A 389 5.92 -9.70 0.75
CA GLU A 389 5.60 -8.34 1.16
C GLU A 389 5.51 -7.42 -0.05
N ASN A 390 4.99 -6.21 0.17
CA ASN A 390 5.06 -5.12 -0.79
C ASN A 390 6.01 -4.08 -0.21
N ILE A 391 7.17 -3.92 -0.81
CA ILE A 391 8.23 -3.05 -0.31
C ILE A 391 8.62 -2.06 -1.39
N GLY A 392 8.64 -0.79 -1.03
CA GLY A 392 9.24 0.27 -1.84
C GLY A 392 10.69 0.49 -1.43
N TYR A 393 11.57 0.49 -2.43
CA TYR A 393 12.99 0.78 -2.31
C TYR A 393 13.31 2.09 -3.03
N SER A 394 14.25 2.86 -2.51
CA SER A 394 14.64 4.16 -3.06
C SER A 394 16.11 4.44 -2.90
N LYS A 395 16.71 5.18 -3.84
CA LYS A 395 17.93 5.92 -3.57
C LYS A 395 17.65 6.98 -2.51
N LEU A 396 18.65 7.32 -1.71
CA LEU A 396 18.54 8.36 -0.68
C LEU A 396 18.14 9.71 -1.30
N GLY A 397 17.13 10.36 -0.70
CA GLY A 397 16.59 11.63 -1.18
C GLY A 397 15.61 11.50 -2.37
N CYS A 398 15.29 10.27 -2.77
CA CYS A 398 14.31 9.98 -3.81
C CYS A 398 13.09 9.20 -3.27
N GLU A 399 12.89 9.14 -1.97
CA GLU A 399 11.76 8.49 -1.33
C GLU A 399 10.44 9.19 -1.72
N SER A 400 9.37 8.42 -1.94
CA SER A 400 8.04 9.00 -2.20
C SER A 400 7.36 9.38 -0.89
N VAL A 401 7.22 10.67 -0.66
CA VAL A 401 6.49 11.24 0.49
C VAL A 401 5.04 10.78 0.49
N PHE A 402 4.39 10.80 -0.69
CA PHE A 402 3.01 10.35 -0.83
C PHE A 402 2.83 8.90 -0.39
N ASN A 403 3.73 8.00 -0.83
CA ASN A 403 3.63 6.57 -0.48
C ASN A 403 3.80 6.35 1.03
N ILE A 404 4.78 7.00 1.66
CA ILE A 404 4.99 6.92 3.10
C ILE A 404 3.74 7.39 3.86
N GLU A 405 3.27 8.60 3.59
CA GLU A 405 2.14 9.22 4.30
C GLU A 405 0.83 8.45 4.08
N MET A 406 0.64 7.88 2.87
CA MET A 406 -0.54 7.12 2.52
C MET A 406 -0.58 5.74 3.19
N ILE A 407 0.55 5.02 3.17
CA ILE A 407 0.67 3.68 3.78
C ILE A 407 0.60 3.79 5.29
N GLU A 408 1.29 4.77 5.88
CA GLU A 408 1.26 5.00 7.31
C GLU A 408 -0.04 5.64 7.82
N GLU A 409 -0.92 6.10 6.91
CA GLU A 409 -2.15 6.84 7.26
C GLU A 409 -1.86 7.96 8.25
N ASN A 410 -0.78 8.71 7.99
CA ASN A 410 -0.35 9.77 8.87
C ASN A 410 -0.97 11.12 8.50
N GLN A 411 -1.11 11.40 7.18
CA GLN A 411 -1.76 12.61 6.69
C GLN A 411 -3.18 12.36 6.20
N SER A 412 -4.02 13.38 6.33
CA SER A 412 -5.30 13.45 5.63
C SER A 412 -5.07 13.62 4.13
N THR A 413 -5.99 13.11 3.33
CA THR A 413 -5.90 13.15 1.86
C THR A 413 -7.17 13.69 1.27
N MET A 414 -7.10 14.73 0.44
CA MET A 414 -8.20 15.19 -0.40
C MET A 414 -8.16 14.41 -1.72
N GLY A 415 -9.22 13.66 -2.00
CA GLY A 415 -9.34 12.84 -3.21
C GLY A 415 -10.25 13.49 -4.24
N LEU A 416 -9.77 13.64 -5.49
CA LEU A 416 -10.48 14.17 -6.63
C LEU A 416 -10.54 13.11 -7.74
N GLY A 417 -11.52 13.23 -8.63
CA GLY A 417 -11.64 12.32 -9.77
C GLY A 417 -12.30 10.98 -9.43
N GLY A 418 -12.32 10.09 -10.40
CA GLY A 418 -13.04 8.81 -10.32
C GLY A 418 -12.38 7.81 -9.38
N GLY A 419 -13.15 7.30 -8.43
CA GLY A 419 -12.68 6.30 -7.47
C GLY A 419 -11.70 6.80 -6.42
N ALA A 420 -11.41 8.09 -6.39
CA ALA A 420 -10.55 8.71 -5.38
C ALA A 420 -11.16 8.64 -3.97
N ILE A 421 -10.33 8.55 -2.96
CA ILE A 421 -10.73 8.48 -1.56
C ILE A 421 -10.28 9.74 -0.84
N THR A 422 -11.24 10.52 -0.36
CA THR A 422 -10.98 11.56 0.64
C THR A 422 -10.91 10.91 2.00
N LYS A 423 -9.86 11.18 2.75
CA LYS A 423 -9.59 10.57 4.05
C LYS A 423 -9.14 11.64 5.02
N ILE A 424 -9.74 11.69 6.20
CA ILE A 424 -9.23 12.47 7.33
C ILE A 424 -8.59 11.55 8.35
N VAL A 425 -7.53 12.06 8.97
CA VAL A 425 -6.78 11.41 10.04
C VAL A 425 -6.72 12.36 11.22
N ILE A 426 -7.39 12.01 12.32
CA ILE A 426 -7.46 12.83 13.54
C ILE A 426 -6.78 12.03 14.66
N PRO A 427 -5.70 12.54 15.28
CA PRO A 427 -5.09 11.89 16.42
C PRO A 427 -6.07 11.75 17.60
N GLU A 428 -6.32 10.53 18.07
CA GLU A 428 -7.07 10.29 19.32
C GLU A 428 -6.13 10.25 20.54
N ASN A 429 -4.92 9.72 20.34
CA ASN A 429 -3.84 9.70 21.33
C ASN A 429 -2.49 9.53 20.62
N GLU A 430 -1.40 9.29 21.38
CA GLU A 430 -0.03 9.19 20.83
C GLU A 430 0.18 8.05 19.81
N TYR A 431 -0.68 7.03 19.81
CA TYR A 431 -0.53 5.83 18.98
C TYR A 431 -1.79 5.41 18.22
N ARG A 432 -2.87 6.14 18.35
CA ARG A 432 -4.16 5.83 17.72
C ARG A 432 -4.73 7.05 17.01
N ASP A 433 -5.19 6.82 15.80
CA ASP A 433 -5.85 7.82 14.96
C ASP A 433 -7.29 7.40 14.67
N TYR A 434 -8.21 8.37 14.74
CA TYR A 434 -9.53 8.23 14.14
C TYR A 434 -9.42 8.51 12.65
N ILE A 435 -9.92 7.59 11.83
CA ILE A 435 -9.86 7.69 10.37
C ILE A 435 -11.26 7.58 9.79
N GLU A 436 -11.68 8.62 9.08
CA GLU A 436 -12.93 8.63 8.34
C GLU A 436 -12.67 8.82 6.85
N ARG A 437 -13.46 8.15 6.00
CA ARG A 437 -13.26 8.13 4.56
C ARG A 437 -14.54 8.46 3.83
N TYR A 438 -14.41 9.21 2.73
CA TYR A 438 -15.45 9.46 1.76
C TYR A 438 -14.94 9.11 0.36
N VAL A 439 -15.69 8.30 -0.40
CA VAL A 439 -15.21 7.71 -1.65
C VAL A 439 -15.96 8.30 -2.84
N ASN A 440 -15.25 8.83 -3.82
CA ASN A 440 -15.85 9.20 -5.10
C ASN A 440 -16.28 7.94 -5.88
N PRO A 441 -17.35 8.03 -6.69
CA PRO A 441 -17.76 6.92 -7.53
C PRO A 441 -16.63 6.45 -8.44
N LYS A 442 -16.53 5.15 -8.59
CA LYS A 442 -15.61 4.56 -9.59
C LYS A 442 -16.13 4.81 -11.01
N ASP A 443 -17.45 4.71 -11.18
CA ASP A 443 -18.13 4.91 -12.46
C ASP A 443 -18.10 6.38 -12.87
N PRO A 444 -17.57 6.71 -14.07
CA PRO A 444 -17.46 8.09 -14.53
C PRO A 444 -18.80 8.81 -14.66
N ALA A 445 -19.87 8.11 -15.06
CA ALA A 445 -21.19 8.73 -15.20
C ALA A 445 -21.77 9.14 -13.85
N LEU A 446 -21.58 8.29 -12.82
CA LEU A 446 -21.97 8.61 -11.45
C LEU A 446 -21.13 9.76 -10.88
N TYR A 447 -19.82 9.74 -11.13
CA TYR A 447 -18.92 10.81 -10.71
C TYR A 447 -19.36 12.17 -11.27
N ILE A 448 -19.60 12.25 -12.59
CA ILE A 448 -20.06 13.46 -13.28
C ILE A 448 -21.36 13.98 -12.64
N ARG A 449 -22.33 13.09 -12.47
CA ARG A 449 -23.65 13.45 -11.94
C ARG A 449 -23.61 13.94 -10.51
N GLU A 450 -22.76 13.38 -9.66
CA GLU A 450 -22.78 13.56 -8.22
C GLU A 450 -21.67 14.47 -7.69
N MET A 451 -20.81 15.03 -8.59
CA MET A 451 -19.60 15.75 -8.20
C MET A 451 -19.88 16.91 -7.24
N SER A 452 -20.88 17.73 -7.51
CA SER A 452 -21.20 18.90 -6.67
C SER A 452 -21.61 18.50 -5.26
N GLU A 453 -22.50 17.50 -5.11
CA GLU A 453 -22.95 17.00 -3.81
C GLU A 453 -21.76 16.38 -3.03
N ARG A 454 -20.93 15.62 -3.75
CA ARG A 454 -19.76 14.98 -3.15
C ARG A 454 -18.70 15.97 -2.72
N MET A 455 -18.54 17.07 -3.46
CA MET A 455 -17.61 18.12 -3.06
C MET A 455 -18.02 18.75 -1.73
N GLU A 456 -19.31 19.00 -1.51
CA GLU A 456 -19.80 19.53 -0.23
C GLU A 456 -19.57 18.52 0.91
N ALA A 457 -19.88 17.25 0.70
CA ALA A 457 -19.61 16.20 1.70
C ALA A 457 -18.11 16.08 2.06
N LYS A 458 -17.20 16.24 1.07
CA LYS A 458 -15.76 16.25 1.32
C LYS A 458 -15.31 17.48 2.11
N LYS A 459 -15.87 18.66 1.83
CA LYS A 459 -15.62 19.88 2.62
C LYS A 459 -16.05 19.70 4.07
N GLU A 460 -17.27 19.20 4.30
CA GLU A 460 -17.78 18.91 5.64
C GLU A 460 -16.88 17.93 6.39
N LEU A 461 -16.40 16.87 5.70
CA LEU A 461 -15.47 15.92 6.28
C LEU A 461 -14.16 16.60 6.70
N PHE A 462 -13.56 17.41 5.83
CA PHE A 462 -12.29 18.10 6.10
C PHE A 462 -12.38 19.14 7.20
N LEU A 463 -13.53 19.82 7.34
CA LEU A 463 -13.76 20.77 8.44
C LEU A 463 -13.73 20.12 9.83
N LYS A 464 -13.87 18.79 9.93
CA LYS A 464 -13.66 18.06 11.20
C LYS A 464 -12.21 18.15 11.70
N LEU A 465 -11.23 18.38 10.80
CA LEU A 465 -9.80 18.55 11.16
C LEU A 465 -9.51 19.83 11.96
N LYS A 466 -10.49 20.77 12.00
CA LYS A 466 -10.36 22.06 12.68
C LYS A 466 -11.11 22.12 14.02
N LYS A 467 -11.80 21.06 14.36
CA LYS A 467 -12.54 20.92 15.63
C LYS A 467 -11.71 20.21 16.67
#